data_649c4dd87c8ef3eacbf02f623cdf896f
#
_entry.id   649c4dd87c8ef3eacbf02f623cdf896f
#
_cell.length_a   1.000
_cell.length_b   1.000
_cell.length_c   1.000
_cell.angle_alpha   90.00
_cell.angle_beta   90.00
_cell.angle_gamma   90.00
#
_symmetry.space_group_name_H-M   'P 1'
#
loop_
_entity.id
_entity.type
_entity.pdbx_description
1 polymer ?
#
loop_
_entity_poly.entity_id
_entity_poly.type
_entity_poly.pdbx_seq_one_letter_code
_entity_poly.pdbx_strand_id
1 'polypeptide(L)'
;MLPVFETDLYNDSNPISSIIMDGLRLSAKLGARKASLTGVLPLVTNDGLDVINWMRENDEEVNLPIITTGNATRCATIIKSVEGILARSGRDISKLRVSFIGLGSIGKGTLDLMLDVLPHPRGIIMSDLYRQEDRLEELQDRLLASGFVGEIDICSSRGELPDK
;
A
#
# COMPACT_ATOMS: atom_id res chain seq x y z
N MET A 1 -18.68 7.82 -10.64
CA MET A 1 -17.38 8.42 -11.03
C MET A 1 -17.38 9.82 -10.43
N LEU A 2 -16.33 10.22 -9.70
CA LEU A 2 -16.23 11.57 -9.16
C LEU A 2 -15.90 12.54 -10.29
N PRO A 3 -16.56 13.70 -10.40
CA PRO A 3 -16.34 14.67 -11.47
C PRO A 3 -15.13 15.58 -11.15
N VAL A 4 -13.96 14.99 -11.02
CA VAL A 4 -12.69 15.69 -10.72
C VAL A 4 -11.62 15.24 -11.70
N PHE A 5 -10.79 16.17 -12.15
CA PHE A 5 -9.62 15.86 -12.95
C PHE A 5 -8.44 15.48 -12.05
N GLU A 6 -7.50 14.71 -12.59
CA GLU A 6 -6.32 14.28 -11.84
C GLU A 6 -5.52 15.47 -11.28
N THR A 7 -5.45 16.58 -12.02
CA THR A 7 -4.80 17.83 -11.60
C THR A 7 -5.43 18.46 -10.36
N ASP A 8 -6.74 18.25 -10.15
CA ASP A 8 -7.44 18.80 -9.01
C ASP A 8 -7.18 17.99 -7.73
N LEU A 9 -6.69 16.75 -7.89
CA LEU A 9 -6.42 15.83 -6.79
C LEU A 9 -5.19 16.21 -5.95
N TYR A 10 -4.29 17.01 -6.51
CA TYR A 10 -3.01 17.37 -5.90
C TYR A 10 -2.93 18.83 -5.44
N ASN A 11 -4.02 19.57 -5.49
CA ASN A 11 -4.07 20.95 -5.01
C ASN A 11 -4.48 21.01 -3.54
N ASP A 12 -3.69 21.68 -2.70
CA ASP A 12 -3.89 21.81 -1.23
C ASP A 12 -5.22 22.49 -0.82
N SER A 13 -5.89 23.20 -1.72
CA SER A 13 -7.19 23.85 -1.47
C SER A 13 -8.40 22.96 -1.76
N ASN A 14 -8.28 21.66 -1.61
CA ASN A 14 -9.08 20.71 -2.34
C ASN A 14 -10.45 20.38 -1.75
N PRO A 15 -11.50 20.45 -2.57
CA PRO A 15 -12.83 19.96 -2.23
C PRO A 15 -12.96 18.42 -2.24
N ILE A 16 -11.87 17.67 -2.43
CA ILE A 16 -11.93 16.20 -2.53
C ILE A 16 -12.55 15.57 -1.30
N SER A 17 -12.16 16.01 -0.11
CA SER A 17 -12.75 15.49 1.11
C SER A 17 -14.25 15.72 1.13
N SER A 18 -14.73 16.90 0.73
CA SER A 18 -16.15 17.19 0.66
C SER A 18 -16.88 16.33 -0.38
N ILE A 19 -16.29 16.11 -1.56
CA ILE A 19 -16.87 15.29 -2.63
C ILE A 19 -16.93 13.82 -2.20
N ILE A 20 -15.88 13.31 -1.54
CA ILE A 20 -15.87 11.96 -0.98
C ILE A 20 -16.97 11.83 0.08
N MET A 21 -17.10 12.82 0.97
CA MET A 21 -18.11 12.81 2.01
C MET A 21 -19.53 12.83 1.44
N ASP A 22 -19.79 13.63 0.42
CA ASP A 22 -21.09 13.63 -0.26
C ASP A 22 -21.38 12.29 -0.92
N GLY A 23 -20.37 11.66 -1.52
CA GLY A 23 -20.48 10.30 -2.04
C GLY A 23 -20.79 9.26 -0.96
N LEU A 24 -20.15 9.36 0.21
CA LEU A 24 -20.41 8.47 1.34
C LEU A 24 -21.81 8.69 1.93
N ARG A 25 -22.25 9.94 2.09
CA ARG A 25 -23.62 10.28 2.54
C ARG A 25 -24.67 9.75 1.57
N LEU A 26 -24.45 9.90 0.26
CA LEU A 26 -25.32 9.33 -0.76
C LEU A 26 -25.35 7.80 -0.67
N SER A 27 -24.18 7.17 -0.54
CA SER A 27 -24.08 5.71 -0.39
C SER A 27 -24.84 5.20 0.83
N ALA A 28 -24.74 5.92 1.96
CA ALA A 28 -25.50 5.60 3.18
C ALA A 28 -27.02 5.69 2.93
N LYS A 29 -27.49 6.77 2.28
CA LYS A 29 -28.91 6.94 1.91
C LYS A 29 -29.43 5.82 1.02
N LEU A 30 -28.58 5.23 0.19
CA LEU A 30 -28.87 4.08 -0.67
C LEU A 30 -28.73 2.74 0.05
N GLY A 31 -28.43 2.73 1.34
CA GLY A 31 -28.34 1.53 2.17
C GLY A 31 -26.98 0.82 2.12
N ALA A 32 -25.93 1.45 1.57
CA ALA A 32 -24.61 0.88 1.57
C ALA A 32 -24.05 0.84 3.01
N ARG A 33 -23.51 -0.32 3.40
CA ARG A 33 -22.87 -0.53 4.70
C ARG A 33 -21.35 -0.44 4.63
N LYS A 34 -20.78 -0.58 3.43
CA LYS A 34 -19.35 -0.51 3.15
C LYS A 34 -19.12 0.28 1.87
N ALA A 35 -18.06 1.06 1.84
CA ALA A 35 -17.63 1.81 0.66
C ALA A 35 -16.13 1.58 0.42
N SER A 36 -15.75 1.40 -0.84
CA SER A 36 -14.34 1.26 -1.21
C SER A 36 -13.85 2.52 -1.89
N LEU A 37 -12.80 3.11 -1.35
CA LEU A 37 -12.03 4.13 -2.04
C LEU A 37 -11.15 3.44 -3.09
N THR A 38 -11.36 3.77 -4.36
CA THR A 38 -10.67 3.12 -5.49
C THR A 38 -9.86 4.11 -6.31
N GLY A 39 -9.06 3.62 -7.25
CA GLY A 39 -8.21 4.44 -8.10
C GLY A 39 -7.16 5.18 -7.30
N VAL A 40 -7.07 6.48 -7.48
CA VAL A 40 -6.11 7.36 -6.80
C VAL A 40 -6.60 7.87 -5.44
N LEU A 41 -7.87 7.66 -5.08
CA LEU A 41 -8.45 8.17 -3.83
C LEU A 41 -7.68 7.73 -2.57
N PRO A 42 -7.24 6.48 -2.42
CA PRO A 42 -6.41 6.10 -1.30
C PRO A 42 -5.12 6.92 -1.19
N LEU A 43 -4.49 7.23 -2.33
CA LEU A 43 -3.23 7.96 -2.38
C LEU A 43 -3.39 9.40 -1.88
N VAL A 44 -4.44 10.09 -2.34
CA VAL A 44 -4.69 11.52 -2.02
C VAL A 44 -5.42 11.72 -0.69
N THR A 45 -5.74 10.66 0.03
CA THR A 45 -6.41 10.70 1.35
C THR A 45 -5.62 9.94 2.41
N ASN A 46 -4.30 9.85 2.25
CA ASN A 46 -3.43 9.15 3.19
C ASN A 46 -3.97 7.75 3.53
N ASP A 47 -4.21 6.94 2.49
CA ASP A 47 -4.83 5.60 2.58
C ASP A 47 -6.24 5.61 3.22
N GLY A 48 -6.96 6.72 3.09
CA GLY A 48 -8.30 6.91 3.64
C GLY A 48 -8.33 7.44 5.08
N LEU A 49 -7.19 7.63 5.72
CA LEU A 49 -7.10 8.12 7.09
C LEU A 49 -7.67 9.54 7.22
N ASP A 50 -7.41 10.40 6.25
CA ASP A 50 -7.90 11.77 6.29
C ASP A 50 -9.43 11.81 6.25
N VAL A 51 -10.06 10.91 5.49
CA VAL A 51 -11.52 10.77 5.44
C VAL A 51 -12.07 10.27 6.78
N ILE A 52 -11.40 9.28 7.39
CA ILE A 52 -11.80 8.75 8.71
C ILE A 52 -11.67 9.83 9.80
N ASN A 53 -10.58 10.56 9.80
CA ASN A 53 -10.37 11.65 10.76
C ASN A 53 -11.43 12.73 10.61
N TRP A 54 -11.72 13.12 9.37
CA TRP A 54 -12.78 14.08 9.09
C TRP A 54 -14.16 13.58 9.59
N MET A 55 -14.47 12.30 9.37
CA MET A 55 -15.73 11.70 9.86
C MET A 55 -15.83 11.78 11.40
N ARG A 56 -14.73 11.54 12.10
CA ARG A 56 -14.67 11.63 13.58
C ARG A 56 -14.83 13.05 14.09
N GLU A 57 -14.14 13.99 13.46
CA GLU A 57 -14.18 15.40 13.84
C GLU A 57 -15.58 16.02 13.65
N ASN A 58 -16.41 15.45 12.77
CA ASN A 58 -17.74 15.93 12.46
C ASN A 58 -18.87 15.02 13.00
N ASP A 59 -18.56 14.06 13.88
CA ASP A 59 -19.51 13.11 14.48
C ASP A 59 -20.36 12.33 13.45
N GLU A 60 -19.87 12.15 12.24
CA GLU A 60 -20.58 11.44 11.16
C GLU A 60 -20.25 9.94 11.08
N GLU A 61 -19.33 9.43 11.89
CA GLU A 61 -18.81 8.05 11.80
C GLU A 61 -19.92 6.98 11.93
N VAL A 62 -20.94 7.25 12.74
CA VAL A 62 -22.01 6.30 13.04
C VAL A 62 -22.98 6.08 11.87
N ASN A 63 -23.14 7.08 11.00
CA ASN A 63 -24.15 7.09 9.95
C ASN A 63 -23.61 6.83 8.54
N LEU A 64 -22.30 6.66 8.41
CA LEU A 64 -21.64 6.47 7.12
C LEU A 64 -21.14 5.03 6.92
N PRO A 65 -20.96 4.60 5.67
CA PRO A 65 -20.42 3.28 5.37
C PRO A 65 -19.01 3.11 5.93
N ILE A 66 -18.66 1.92 6.36
CA ILE A 66 -17.29 1.55 6.70
C ILE A 66 -16.42 1.68 5.44
N ILE A 67 -15.32 2.41 5.55
CA ILE A 67 -14.41 2.67 4.43
C ILE A 67 -13.36 1.56 4.34
N THR A 68 -13.04 1.17 3.11
CA THR A 68 -11.88 0.32 2.79
C THR A 68 -11.17 0.87 1.55
N THR A 69 -9.86 0.71 1.49
CA THR A 69 -9.06 1.05 0.30
C THR A 69 -8.83 -0.16 -0.61
N GLY A 70 -9.14 -1.36 -0.13
CA GLY A 70 -8.85 -2.61 -0.83
C GLY A 70 -7.36 -2.99 -0.82
N ASN A 71 -6.48 -2.27 -0.12
CA ASN A 71 -5.04 -2.54 -0.09
C ASN A 71 -4.73 -3.96 0.40
N ALA A 72 -5.39 -4.42 1.45
CA ALA A 72 -5.21 -5.79 1.96
C ALA A 72 -5.54 -6.86 0.89
N THR A 73 -6.61 -6.66 0.13
CA THR A 73 -6.98 -7.56 -0.98
C THR A 73 -5.93 -7.54 -2.09
N ARG A 74 -5.38 -6.37 -2.40
CA ARG A 74 -4.29 -6.24 -3.40
C ARG A 74 -3.04 -6.98 -2.95
N CYS A 75 -2.60 -6.80 -1.72
CA CYS A 75 -1.45 -7.52 -1.15
C CYS A 75 -1.68 -9.04 -1.22
N ALA A 76 -2.84 -9.52 -0.78
CA ALA A 76 -3.19 -10.93 -0.83
C ALA A 76 -3.18 -11.49 -2.27
N THR A 77 -3.69 -10.72 -3.25
CA THR A 77 -3.69 -11.12 -4.66
C THR A 77 -2.26 -11.21 -5.21
N ILE A 78 -1.37 -10.28 -4.86
CA ILE A 78 0.03 -10.32 -5.25
C ILE A 78 0.70 -11.58 -4.69
N ILE A 79 0.51 -11.89 -3.41
CA ILE A 79 1.07 -13.07 -2.78
C ILE A 79 0.56 -14.36 -3.43
N LYS A 80 -0.75 -14.45 -3.70
CA LYS A 80 -1.31 -15.60 -4.44
C LYS A 80 -0.72 -15.75 -5.85
N SER A 81 -0.41 -14.65 -6.51
CA SER A 81 0.26 -14.67 -7.82
C SER A 81 1.70 -15.18 -7.69
N VAL A 82 2.43 -14.74 -6.66
CA VAL A 82 3.79 -15.22 -6.35
C VAL A 82 3.77 -16.72 -6.06
N GLU A 83 2.88 -17.20 -5.20
CA GLU A 83 2.70 -18.63 -4.92
C GLU A 83 2.47 -19.43 -6.21
N GLY A 84 1.58 -18.95 -7.07
CA GLY A 84 1.29 -19.59 -8.36
C GLY A 84 2.48 -19.62 -9.31
N ILE A 85 3.33 -18.59 -9.31
CA ILE A 85 4.57 -18.54 -10.12
C ILE A 85 5.61 -19.51 -9.55
N LEU A 86 5.83 -19.52 -8.25
CA LEU A 86 6.76 -20.42 -7.59
C LEU A 86 6.38 -21.89 -7.84
N ALA A 87 5.11 -22.23 -7.66
CA ALA A 87 4.60 -23.58 -7.90
C ALA A 87 4.80 -24.03 -9.36
N ARG A 88 4.53 -23.16 -10.33
CA ARG A 88 4.69 -23.48 -11.76
C ARG A 88 6.14 -23.56 -12.21
N SER A 89 7.00 -22.74 -11.62
CA SER A 89 8.43 -22.71 -11.98
C SER A 89 9.27 -23.73 -11.22
N GLY A 90 8.72 -24.37 -10.19
CA GLY A 90 9.45 -25.27 -9.30
C GLY A 90 10.54 -24.56 -8.48
N ARG A 91 10.49 -23.23 -8.38
CA ARG A 91 11.48 -22.45 -7.64
C ARG A 91 11.15 -22.37 -6.15
N ASP A 92 12.20 -22.45 -5.35
CA ASP A 92 12.15 -22.30 -3.90
C ASP A 92 12.49 -20.84 -3.53
N ILE A 93 11.54 -20.12 -2.97
CA ILE A 93 11.72 -18.70 -2.60
C ILE A 93 12.89 -18.51 -1.62
N SER A 94 13.16 -19.48 -0.75
CA SER A 94 14.25 -19.40 0.22
C SER A 94 15.65 -19.32 -0.42
N LYS A 95 15.76 -19.66 -1.70
CA LYS A 95 16.98 -19.57 -2.50
C LYS A 95 17.04 -18.34 -3.40
N LEU A 96 15.97 -17.54 -3.41
CA LEU A 96 15.83 -16.37 -4.29
C LEU A 96 16.07 -15.06 -3.53
N ARG A 97 16.48 -14.06 -4.28
CA ARG A 97 16.39 -12.65 -3.83
C ARG A 97 15.14 -12.05 -4.43
N VAL A 98 14.39 -11.34 -3.62
CA VAL A 98 13.14 -10.68 -4.01
C VAL A 98 13.34 -9.18 -4.02
N SER A 99 13.01 -8.52 -5.12
CA SER A 99 13.13 -7.07 -5.24
C SER A 99 11.76 -6.41 -5.11
N PHE A 100 11.70 -5.39 -4.27
CA PHE A 100 10.56 -4.50 -4.09
C PHE A 100 10.90 -3.13 -4.65
N ILE A 101 10.18 -2.71 -5.70
CA ILE A 101 10.30 -1.40 -6.32
C ILE A 101 9.05 -0.62 -5.96
N GLY A 102 9.21 0.42 -5.14
CA GLY A 102 8.11 1.18 -4.55
C GLY A 102 7.58 0.53 -3.27
N LEU A 103 7.90 1.12 -2.13
CA LEU A 103 7.54 0.65 -0.79
C LEU A 103 6.51 1.58 -0.13
N GLY A 104 5.53 2.03 -0.92
CA GLY A 104 4.30 2.63 -0.40
C GLY A 104 3.43 1.60 0.34
N SER A 105 2.19 1.95 0.66
CA SER A 105 1.27 1.11 1.46
C SER A 105 1.10 -0.31 0.92
N ILE A 106 0.98 -0.48 -0.41
CA ILE A 106 0.85 -1.81 -1.02
C ILE A 106 2.17 -2.57 -1.00
N GLY A 107 3.29 -1.89 -1.33
CA GLY A 107 4.62 -2.53 -1.34
C GLY A 107 5.00 -3.03 0.06
N LYS A 108 4.86 -2.18 1.09
CA LYS A 108 5.10 -2.56 2.49
C LYS A 108 4.15 -3.67 2.95
N GLY A 109 2.85 -3.52 2.69
CA GLY A 109 1.87 -4.53 3.09
C GLY A 109 2.09 -5.87 2.37
N THR A 110 2.59 -5.86 1.13
CA THR A 110 2.94 -7.08 0.40
C THR A 110 4.20 -7.73 0.98
N LEU A 111 5.21 -6.92 1.34
CA LEU A 111 6.45 -7.41 1.97
C LEU A 111 6.13 -8.05 3.32
N ASP A 112 5.38 -7.35 4.18
CA ASP A 112 4.99 -7.87 5.49
C ASP A 112 4.22 -9.20 5.33
N LEU A 113 3.19 -9.22 4.48
CA LEU A 113 2.39 -10.43 4.23
C LEU A 113 3.22 -11.57 3.62
N MET A 114 4.18 -11.26 2.74
CA MET A 114 5.07 -12.28 2.17
C MET A 114 5.88 -12.98 3.25
N LEU A 115 6.45 -12.22 4.17
CA LEU A 115 7.26 -12.78 5.27
C LEU A 115 6.42 -13.55 6.29
N ASP A 116 5.13 -13.19 6.44
CA ASP A 116 4.21 -13.90 7.34
C ASP A 116 3.75 -15.25 6.79
N VAL A 117 3.57 -15.38 5.46
CA VAL A 117 2.87 -16.54 4.87
C VAL A 117 3.74 -17.42 3.97
N LEU A 118 4.90 -16.93 3.51
CA LEU A 118 5.85 -17.69 2.69
C LEU A 118 7.15 -17.95 3.46
N PRO A 119 7.91 -18.97 3.07
CA PRO A 119 9.29 -19.11 3.55
C PRO A 119 10.07 -17.83 3.25
N HIS A 120 10.92 -17.39 4.18
CA HIS A 120 11.72 -16.19 3.99
C HIS A 120 12.64 -16.34 2.79
N PRO A 121 12.75 -15.33 1.90
CA PRO A 121 13.70 -15.36 0.80
C PRO A 121 15.13 -15.27 1.31
N ARG A 122 16.09 -15.71 0.47
CA ARG A 122 17.53 -15.56 0.76
C ARG A 122 17.92 -14.11 0.97
N GLY A 123 17.27 -13.17 0.26
CA GLY A 123 17.53 -11.75 0.42
C GLY A 123 16.41 -10.90 -0.15
N ILE A 124 16.35 -9.66 0.33
CA ILE A 124 15.40 -8.63 -0.09
C ILE A 124 16.19 -7.45 -0.65
N ILE A 125 15.77 -6.95 -1.80
CA ILE A 125 16.27 -5.72 -2.40
C ILE A 125 15.15 -4.70 -2.32
N MET A 126 15.40 -3.57 -1.66
CA MET A 126 14.42 -2.49 -1.50
C MET A 126 14.84 -1.27 -2.31
N SER A 127 13.93 -0.74 -3.12
CA SER A 127 14.13 0.47 -3.90
C SER A 127 12.87 1.32 -3.87
N ASP A 128 13.03 2.63 -3.73
CA ASP A 128 11.94 3.59 -3.88
C ASP A 128 12.39 4.78 -4.73
N LEU A 129 11.45 5.39 -5.47
CA LEU A 129 11.73 6.43 -6.45
C LEU A 129 11.99 7.82 -5.82
N TYR A 130 11.56 8.05 -4.60
CA TYR A 130 11.59 9.37 -3.96
C TYR A 130 12.42 9.34 -2.68
N ARG A 131 13.70 9.76 -2.75
CA ARG A 131 14.56 10.22 -1.63
C ARG A 131 14.08 9.84 -0.20
N GLN A 132 13.69 8.59 -0.01
CA GLN A 132 13.17 8.07 1.25
C GLN A 132 14.15 7.05 1.84
N GLU A 133 15.44 7.34 1.73
CA GLU A 133 16.50 6.47 2.26
C GLU A 133 16.25 6.18 3.73
N ASP A 134 15.99 7.23 4.54
CA ASP A 134 15.69 7.08 5.96
C ASP A 134 14.52 6.10 6.23
N ARG A 135 13.48 6.15 5.42
CA ARG A 135 12.32 5.23 5.55
C ARG A 135 12.65 3.79 5.14
N LEU A 136 13.58 3.61 4.22
CA LEU A 136 14.04 2.28 3.84
C LEU A 136 14.95 1.69 4.90
N GLU A 137 15.78 2.51 5.55
CA GLU A 137 16.62 2.12 6.69
C GLU A 137 15.74 1.75 7.90
N GLU A 138 14.75 2.56 8.25
CA GLU A 138 13.77 2.21 9.29
C GLU A 138 13.05 0.89 8.99
N LEU A 139 12.70 0.65 7.72
CA LEU A 139 12.07 -0.59 7.31
C LEU A 139 13.03 -1.77 7.43
N GLN A 140 14.30 -1.61 7.06
CA GLN A 140 15.35 -2.61 7.26
C GLN A 140 15.49 -2.98 8.74
N ASP A 141 15.61 -1.99 9.62
CA ASP A 141 15.72 -2.22 11.07
C ASP A 141 14.52 -2.98 11.61
N ARG A 142 13.32 -2.64 11.15
CA ARG A 142 12.09 -3.33 11.52
C ARG A 142 12.11 -4.81 11.06
N LEU A 143 12.55 -5.07 9.84
CA LEU A 143 12.65 -6.44 9.30
C LEU A 143 13.65 -7.28 10.11
N LEU A 144 14.81 -6.72 10.43
CA LEU A 144 15.81 -7.39 11.28
C LEU A 144 15.25 -7.66 12.69
N ALA A 145 14.58 -6.67 13.29
CA ALA A 145 13.95 -6.82 14.59
C ALA A 145 12.82 -7.87 14.59
N SER A 146 12.13 -8.07 13.47
CA SER A 146 11.09 -9.10 13.31
C SER A 146 11.65 -10.51 13.06
N GLY A 147 12.98 -10.67 13.00
CA GLY A 147 13.65 -11.97 12.86
C GLY A 147 13.96 -12.38 11.42
N PHE A 148 13.93 -11.45 10.46
CA PHE A 148 14.44 -11.73 9.13
C PHE A 148 15.98 -11.90 9.16
N VAL A 149 16.50 -13.02 8.64
CA VAL A 149 17.92 -13.36 8.67
C VAL A 149 18.59 -13.36 7.29
N GLY A 150 17.84 -13.01 6.23
CA GLY A 150 18.38 -12.90 4.88
C GLY A 150 19.17 -11.60 4.65
N GLU A 151 19.80 -11.50 3.49
CA GLU A 151 20.47 -10.28 3.04
C GLU A 151 19.44 -9.17 2.76
N ILE A 152 19.72 -7.92 3.15
CA ILE A 152 18.89 -6.76 2.80
C ILE A 152 19.77 -5.74 2.10
N ASP A 153 19.40 -5.39 0.86
CA ASP A 153 20.05 -4.32 0.09
C ASP A 153 19.07 -3.18 -0.14
N ILE A 154 19.52 -1.97 0.10
CA ILE A 154 18.81 -0.74 -0.22
C ILE A 154 19.46 -0.14 -1.48
N CYS A 155 18.68 -0.02 -2.56
CA CYS A 155 19.09 0.66 -3.78
C CYS A 155 18.56 2.09 -3.77
N SER A 156 19.44 3.07 -3.63
CA SER A 156 19.07 4.47 -3.80
C SER A 156 18.78 4.75 -5.29
N SER A 157 17.78 5.57 -5.56
CA SER A 157 17.35 5.93 -6.93
C SER A 157 18.36 6.79 -7.71
N ARG A 158 19.59 6.92 -7.24
CA ARG A 158 20.67 7.68 -7.89
C ARG A 158 21.39 6.91 -9.00
N GLY A 159 20.64 6.23 -9.86
CA GLY A 159 21.13 5.88 -11.20
C GLY A 159 22.19 4.80 -11.32
N GLU A 160 22.55 4.11 -10.25
CA GLU A 160 23.42 2.96 -10.32
C GLU A 160 22.59 1.67 -10.16
N LEU A 161 22.15 1.14 -11.29
CA LEU A 161 21.77 -0.27 -11.33
C LEU A 161 23.06 -1.08 -11.06
N PRO A 162 23.03 -2.04 -10.13
CA PRO A 162 24.19 -2.88 -9.92
C PRO A 162 24.55 -3.57 -11.24
N ASP A 163 25.82 -3.49 -11.60
CA ASP A 163 26.38 -4.21 -12.74
C ASP A 163 26.02 -5.69 -12.64
N LYS A 164 25.66 -6.27 -13.80
CA LYS A 164 25.18 -7.65 -13.96
C LYS A 164 26.14 -8.70 -13.44
#